data_1b702265b76c09a349a4699eb3547e9a
#
_entry.id   1b702265b76c09a349a4699eb3547e9a
#
_cell.length_a   1.000
_cell.length_b   1.000
_cell.length_c   1.000
_cell.angle_alpha   90.00
_cell.angle_beta   90.00
_cell.angle_gamma   90.00
#
_symmetry.space_group_name_H-M   'P 1'
#
loop_
_entity.id
_entity.type
_entity.pdbx_description
1 polymer ?
#
loop_
_entity_poly.entity_id
_entity_poly.type
_entity_poly.pdbx_seq_one_letter_code
_entity_poly.pdbx_strand_id
1 'polypeptide(L)'
;MDNKYFELGANEQPLDIIKETCGFAGIFKQIGVIGDSLASGEFESHDENGSIVYTDMYEYSWPAVLERITGTKYNNYSRGGMTAREYMQSWADEKGFWQWNQAYIIALGNNDSFVFGHPLGSVKDVNAECPQDNADTFFGNMGKIICK
;
A
#
# COMPACT_ATOMS: atom_id res chain seq x y z
N MET A 1 -17.99 -11.34 8.81
CA MET A 1 -16.56 -11.40 8.42
C MET A 1 -16.09 -12.80 8.73
N ASP A 2 -15.51 -13.46 7.76
CA ASP A 2 -15.03 -14.83 7.94
C ASP A 2 -13.70 -14.77 8.73
N ASN A 3 -13.73 -15.16 10.01
CA ASN A 3 -12.57 -15.09 10.91
C ASN A 3 -11.46 -16.11 10.58
N LYS A 4 -11.61 -16.82 9.46
CA LYS A 4 -10.72 -17.91 9.02
C LYS A 4 -9.21 -17.56 9.01
N TYR A 5 -8.89 -16.27 8.87
CA TYR A 5 -7.48 -15.81 8.82
C TYR A 5 -6.88 -15.50 10.19
N PHE A 6 -7.70 -15.48 11.24
CA PHE A 6 -7.25 -15.23 12.62
C PHE A 6 -7.37 -16.47 13.52
N GLU A 7 -7.81 -17.59 12.94
CA GLU A 7 -7.86 -18.84 13.70
C GLU A 7 -6.44 -19.34 13.95
N LEU A 8 -5.95 -19.06 15.15
CA LEU A 8 -4.81 -19.77 15.72
C LEU A 8 -5.27 -21.17 16.09
N GLY A 9 -4.42 -22.19 15.90
CA GLY A 9 -4.65 -23.51 16.45
C GLY A 9 -4.87 -23.43 17.97
N ALA A 10 -5.60 -24.41 18.55
CA ALA A 10 -6.01 -24.39 19.95
C ALA A 10 -4.86 -24.17 20.97
N ASN A 11 -3.61 -24.36 20.56
CA ASN A 11 -2.41 -24.20 21.39
C ASN A 11 -1.39 -23.21 20.74
N GLU A 12 -1.75 -22.52 19.66
CA GLU A 12 -0.87 -21.53 19.02
C GLU A 12 -1.11 -20.14 19.61
N GLN A 13 0.00 -19.46 19.91
CA GLN A 13 -0.01 -18.04 20.23
C GLN A 13 0.52 -17.24 19.01
N PRO A 14 0.12 -15.97 18.81
CA PRO A 14 0.60 -15.17 17.70
C PRO A 14 2.12 -15.12 17.57
N LEU A 15 2.83 -15.15 18.71
CA LEU A 15 4.29 -15.11 18.73
C LEU A 15 4.95 -16.43 18.31
N ASP A 16 4.25 -17.55 18.34
CA ASP A 16 4.80 -18.87 17.97
C ASP A 16 5.04 -18.99 16.46
N ILE A 17 4.37 -18.16 15.66
CA ILE A 17 4.49 -18.14 14.20
C ILE A 17 5.53 -17.14 13.69
N ILE A 18 6.20 -16.42 14.59
CA ILE A 18 7.30 -15.51 14.21
C ILE A 18 8.51 -16.36 13.81
N LYS A 19 8.85 -16.35 12.54
CA LYS A 19 10.09 -16.95 12.04
C LYS A 19 11.24 -15.96 12.27
N GLU A 20 12.43 -16.46 12.55
CA GLU A 20 13.64 -15.63 12.76
C GLU A 20 13.90 -14.67 11.59
N THR A 21 13.55 -15.07 10.36
CA THR A 21 13.73 -14.27 9.13
C THR A 21 12.62 -13.26 8.86
N CYS A 22 11.48 -13.33 9.56
CA CYS A 22 10.28 -12.54 9.24
C CYS A 22 10.00 -11.43 10.23
N GLY A 23 10.61 -11.48 11.43
CA GLY A 23 10.25 -10.57 12.50
C GLY A 23 8.74 -10.58 12.77
N PHE A 24 8.20 -9.47 13.27
CA PHE A 24 6.77 -9.34 13.56
C PHE A 24 5.86 -9.41 12.32
N ALA A 25 6.36 -9.16 11.12
CA ALA A 25 5.56 -9.31 9.89
C ALA A 25 5.11 -10.76 9.67
N GLY A 26 5.82 -11.74 10.22
CA GLY A 26 5.50 -13.17 10.11
C GLY A 26 4.20 -13.60 10.80
N ILE A 27 3.60 -12.74 11.68
CA ILE A 27 2.27 -13.02 12.26
C ILE A 27 1.14 -12.88 11.24
N PHE A 28 1.37 -12.14 10.13
CA PHE A 28 0.38 -11.92 9.08
C PHE A 28 0.56 -12.95 7.96
N LYS A 29 -0.55 -13.49 7.48
CA LYS A 29 -0.58 -14.36 6.30
C LYS A 29 -0.71 -13.55 5.01
N GLN A 30 -1.29 -12.36 5.11
CA GLN A 30 -1.59 -11.50 3.97
C GLN A 30 -1.49 -10.03 4.35
N ILE A 31 -0.68 -9.29 3.60
CA ILE A 31 -0.44 -7.85 3.76
C ILE A 31 -0.77 -7.15 2.44
N GLY A 32 -1.57 -6.09 2.49
CA GLY A 32 -1.78 -5.19 1.36
C GLY A 32 -0.70 -4.10 1.33
N VAL A 33 -0.19 -3.77 0.15
CA VAL A 33 0.76 -2.68 -0.05
C VAL A 33 0.15 -1.65 -0.97
N ILE A 34 -0.03 -0.44 -0.48
CA ILE A 34 -0.49 0.74 -1.22
C ILE A 34 0.71 1.67 -1.33
N GLY A 35 1.14 2.00 -2.53
CA GLY A 35 2.34 2.81 -2.70
C GLY A 35 2.50 3.39 -4.10
N ASP A 36 3.64 3.99 -4.33
CA ASP A 36 4.05 4.61 -5.57
C ASP A 36 5.07 3.75 -6.35
N SER A 37 5.90 4.39 -7.17
CA SER A 37 6.94 3.74 -7.99
C SER A 37 7.90 2.87 -7.19
N LEU A 38 8.24 3.27 -5.97
CA LEU A 38 9.13 2.49 -5.10
C LEU A 38 8.52 1.15 -4.69
N ALA A 39 7.20 1.11 -4.54
CA ALA A 39 6.48 -0.09 -4.14
C ALA A 39 6.00 -0.91 -5.34
N SER A 40 5.73 -0.30 -6.50
CA SER A 40 5.36 -1.03 -7.72
C SER A 40 6.57 -1.69 -8.39
N GLY A 41 7.79 -1.28 -8.04
CA GLY A 41 9.01 -1.73 -8.71
C GLY A 41 9.15 -1.08 -10.10
N GLU A 42 8.78 0.18 -10.22
CA GLU A 42 8.87 0.92 -11.48
C GLU A 42 10.30 0.91 -12.03
N PHE A 43 10.40 0.59 -13.28
CA PHE A 43 11.64 0.52 -14.04
C PHE A 43 11.62 1.55 -15.17
N GLU A 44 12.72 2.29 -15.28
CA GLU A 44 12.94 3.23 -16.38
C GLU A 44 13.67 2.54 -17.52
N SER A 45 13.16 2.69 -18.72
CA SER A 45 13.77 2.19 -19.95
C SER A 45 13.63 3.24 -21.06
N HIS A 46 14.19 2.95 -22.24
CA HIS A 46 14.03 3.81 -23.42
C HIS A 46 13.37 3.00 -24.54
N ASP A 47 12.45 3.64 -25.24
CA ASP A 47 11.85 3.08 -26.45
C ASP A 47 12.80 3.17 -27.66
N GLU A 48 12.35 2.68 -28.81
CA GLU A 48 13.14 2.70 -30.06
C GLU A 48 13.50 4.12 -30.54
N ASN A 49 12.78 5.13 -30.08
CA ASN A 49 13.00 6.55 -30.38
C ASN A 49 13.88 7.25 -29.33
N GLY A 50 14.31 6.54 -28.30
CA GLY A 50 15.08 7.09 -27.17
C GLY A 50 14.23 7.84 -26.13
N SER A 51 12.92 7.76 -26.20
CA SER A 51 12.03 8.33 -25.20
C SER A 51 11.98 7.47 -23.95
N ILE A 52 11.93 8.11 -22.78
CA ILE A 52 11.84 7.41 -21.49
C ILE A 52 10.45 6.73 -21.37
N VAL A 53 10.47 5.46 -20.98
CA VAL A 53 9.29 4.65 -20.70
C VAL A 53 9.38 4.09 -19.29
N TYR A 54 8.34 4.27 -18.51
CA TYR A 54 8.22 3.72 -17.15
C TYR A 54 7.30 2.51 -17.14
N THR A 55 7.73 1.44 -16.47
CA THR A 55 6.97 0.18 -16.39
C THR A 55 7.01 -0.34 -14.97
N ASP A 56 5.84 -0.60 -14.39
CA ASP A 56 5.72 -1.23 -13.08
C ASP A 56 6.06 -2.73 -13.19
N MET A 57 7.13 -3.13 -12.51
CA MET A 57 7.63 -4.53 -12.51
C MET A 57 7.45 -5.15 -11.13
N TYR A 58 6.20 -5.44 -10.76
CA TYR A 58 5.80 -5.89 -9.43
C TYR A 58 6.62 -7.05 -8.88
N GLU A 59 7.03 -7.99 -9.72
CA GLU A 59 7.83 -9.15 -9.35
C GLU A 59 9.23 -8.82 -8.82
N TYR A 60 9.76 -7.65 -9.19
CA TYR A 60 11.06 -7.14 -8.73
C TYR A 60 10.94 -6.10 -7.61
N SER A 61 9.73 -5.76 -7.23
CA SER A 61 9.44 -4.79 -6.17
C SER A 61 9.83 -5.33 -4.78
N TRP A 62 10.04 -4.41 -3.82
CA TRP A 62 10.35 -4.81 -2.45
C TRP A 62 9.23 -5.65 -1.79
N PRO A 63 7.92 -5.45 -2.05
CA PRO A 63 6.90 -6.35 -1.54
C PRO A 63 7.06 -7.79 -2.03
N ALA A 64 7.39 -7.97 -3.31
CA ALA A 64 7.64 -9.29 -3.85
C ALA A 64 8.92 -9.95 -3.30
N VAL A 65 9.94 -9.14 -2.97
CA VAL A 65 11.13 -9.63 -2.27
C VAL A 65 10.77 -10.11 -0.86
N LEU A 66 9.97 -9.32 -0.13
CA LEU A 66 9.51 -9.71 1.20
C LEU A 66 8.65 -10.97 1.16
N GLU A 67 7.75 -11.10 0.19
CA GLU A 67 6.94 -12.31 -0.01
C GLU A 67 7.83 -13.55 -0.15
N ARG A 68 8.88 -13.48 -0.97
CA ARG A 68 9.83 -14.59 -1.17
C ARG A 68 10.63 -14.94 0.09
N ILE A 69 11.00 -13.95 0.88
CA ILE A 69 11.81 -14.16 2.09
C ILE A 69 10.94 -14.68 3.25
N THR A 70 9.76 -14.10 3.44
CA THR A 70 8.94 -14.35 4.62
C THR A 70 7.92 -15.47 4.41
N GLY A 71 7.50 -15.71 3.17
CA GLY A 71 6.38 -16.59 2.85
C GLY A 71 5.01 -15.96 3.17
N THR A 72 4.96 -14.72 3.66
CA THR A 72 3.74 -13.93 3.82
C THR A 72 3.30 -13.40 2.47
N LYS A 73 2.02 -13.49 2.13
CA LYS A 73 1.49 -12.93 0.88
C LYS A 73 1.48 -11.41 0.93
N TYR A 74 2.07 -10.76 -0.08
CA TYR A 74 2.04 -9.32 -0.26
C TYR A 74 1.21 -8.97 -1.50
N ASN A 75 0.00 -8.44 -1.29
CA ASN A 75 -0.84 -7.96 -2.38
C ASN A 75 -0.45 -6.52 -2.71
N ASN A 76 0.14 -6.32 -3.87
CA ASN A 76 0.68 -5.02 -4.28
C ASN A 76 -0.38 -4.20 -5.05
N TYR A 77 -0.83 -3.11 -4.47
CA TYR A 77 -1.82 -2.16 -5.00
C TYR A 77 -1.17 -0.82 -5.39
N SER A 78 0.12 -0.85 -5.69
CA SER A 78 0.91 0.34 -5.99
C SER A 78 0.97 0.62 -7.50
N ARG A 79 1.38 1.85 -7.86
CA ARG A 79 1.63 2.25 -9.25
C ARG A 79 2.67 3.38 -9.27
N GLY A 80 3.49 3.43 -10.31
CA GLY A 80 4.36 4.55 -10.59
C GLY A 80 3.63 5.89 -10.61
N GLY A 81 4.23 6.92 -10.02
CA GLY A 81 3.65 8.27 -9.94
C GLY A 81 2.43 8.42 -9.03
N MET A 82 1.99 7.38 -8.30
CA MET A 82 0.78 7.42 -7.48
C MET A 82 0.83 8.46 -6.39
N THR A 83 -0.27 9.18 -6.22
CA THR A 83 -0.54 10.11 -5.10
C THR A 83 -1.68 9.59 -4.23
N ALA A 84 -1.73 10.03 -2.97
CA ALA A 84 -2.85 9.73 -2.09
C ALA A 84 -4.18 10.29 -2.63
N ARG A 85 -4.11 11.46 -3.27
CA ARG A 85 -5.27 12.08 -3.94
C ARG A 85 -5.82 11.17 -5.04
N GLU A 86 -5.01 10.78 -6.02
CA GLU A 86 -5.46 10.00 -7.17
C GLU A 86 -5.90 8.59 -6.73
N TYR A 87 -5.20 7.99 -5.77
CA TYR A 87 -5.57 6.70 -5.22
C TYR A 87 -7.01 6.70 -4.70
N MET A 88 -7.39 7.74 -3.95
CA MET A 88 -8.73 7.88 -3.38
C MET A 88 -9.78 8.33 -4.38
N GLN A 89 -9.43 9.17 -5.36
CA GLN A 89 -10.41 9.73 -6.28
C GLN A 89 -10.90 8.74 -7.32
N SER A 90 -10.04 7.84 -7.79
CA SER A 90 -10.43 6.93 -8.89
C SER A 90 -9.71 5.60 -8.86
N TRP A 91 -8.38 5.59 -8.68
CA TRP A 91 -7.54 4.44 -8.97
C TRP A 91 -7.93 3.18 -8.20
N ALA A 92 -8.12 3.28 -6.90
CA ALA A 92 -8.41 2.12 -6.06
C ALA A 92 -9.76 1.49 -6.38
N ASP A 93 -10.77 2.31 -6.68
CA ASP A 93 -12.12 1.84 -7.07
C ASP A 93 -12.10 1.21 -8.48
N GLU A 94 -11.48 1.86 -9.46
CA GLU A 94 -11.39 1.38 -10.84
C GLU A 94 -10.65 0.03 -10.94
N LYS A 95 -9.65 -0.17 -10.10
CA LYS A 95 -8.85 -1.40 -10.07
C LYS A 95 -9.35 -2.46 -9.09
N GLY A 96 -10.37 -2.14 -8.28
CA GLY A 96 -10.89 -3.05 -7.27
C GLY A 96 -9.88 -3.37 -6.17
N PHE A 97 -9.07 -2.39 -5.77
CA PHE A 97 -7.97 -2.57 -4.81
C PHE A 97 -8.41 -2.57 -3.34
N TRP A 98 -9.67 -2.27 -3.06
CA TRP A 98 -10.22 -2.40 -1.71
C TRP A 98 -10.48 -3.86 -1.36
N GLN A 99 -9.41 -4.64 -1.29
CA GLN A 99 -9.45 -6.04 -0.92
C GLN A 99 -9.09 -6.18 0.56
N TRP A 100 -9.73 -7.12 1.24
CA TRP A 100 -9.40 -7.38 2.64
C TRP A 100 -7.98 -7.96 2.78
N ASN A 101 -7.20 -7.41 3.69
CA ASN A 101 -5.89 -7.90 4.12
C ASN A 101 -5.81 -7.84 5.65
N GLN A 102 -4.97 -8.66 6.27
CA GLN A 102 -4.78 -8.64 7.72
C GLN A 102 -4.05 -7.38 8.20
N ALA A 103 -3.20 -6.83 7.35
CA ALA A 103 -2.50 -5.58 7.59
C ALA A 103 -2.29 -4.84 6.26
N TYR A 104 -2.02 -3.54 6.35
CA TYR A 104 -1.66 -2.72 5.20
C TYR A 104 -0.38 -1.95 5.48
N ILE A 105 0.45 -1.81 4.45
CA ILE A 105 1.56 -0.86 4.40
C ILE A 105 1.17 0.22 3.40
N ILE A 106 1.09 1.46 3.86
CA ILE A 106 0.76 2.61 3.01
C ILE A 106 2.04 3.44 2.85
N ALA A 107 2.58 3.48 1.64
CA ALA A 107 3.84 4.13 1.28
C ALA A 107 3.58 5.17 0.17
N LEU A 108 2.80 6.20 0.49
CA LEU A 108 2.47 7.33 -0.39
C LEU A 108 2.98 8.64 0.20
N GLY A 109 3.06 9.69 -0.61
CA GLY A 109 3.35 11.05 -0.17
C GLY A 109 4.49 11.73 -0.90
N ASN A 110 5.44 10.98 -1.44
CA ASN A 110 6.54 11.56 -2.21
C ASN A 110 6.02 12.31 -3.43
N ASN A 111 5.16 11.68 -4.22
CA ASN A 111 4.56 12.29 -5.39
C ASN A 111 3.62 13.44 -5.03
N ASP A 112 2.85 13.30 -3.93
CA ASP A 112 1.97 14.37 -3.47
C ASP A 112 2.74 15.67 -3.20
N SER A 113 3.86 15.59 -2.49
CA SER A 113 4.58 16.78 -2.03
C SER A 113 5.65 17.27 -3.01
N PHE A 114 6.49 16.37 -3.53
CA PHE A 114 7.66 16.75 -4.32
C PHE A 114 7.40 16.84 -5.83
N VAL A 115 6.55 15.97 -6.36
CA VAL A 115 6.33 15.91 -7.81
C VAL A 115 5.17 16.81 -8.24
N PHE A 116 4.03 16.69 -7.57
CA PHE A 116 2.81 17.39 -7.99
C PHE A 116 2.48 18.61 -7.13
N GLY A 117 3.19 18.83 -6.02
CA GLY A 117 3.00 20.00 -5.17
C GLY A 117 1.59 20.08 -4.57
N HIS A 118 0.97 18.95 -4.25
CA HIS A 118 -0.34 18.94 -3.61
C HIS A 118 -0.23 19.53 -2.19
N PRO A 119 -1.29 20.19 -1.71
CA PRO A 119 -1.30 20.70 -0.35
C PRO A 119 -1.07 19.56 0.65
N LEU A 120 -0.06 19.72 1.49
CA LEU A 120 0.24 18.74 2.53
C LEU A 120 -0.91 18.63 3.53
N GLY A 121 -1.47 19.78 3.95
CA GLY A 121 -2.48 19.84 4.99
C GLY A 121 -1.92 19.57 6.38
N SER A 122 -2.78 19.10 7.27
CA SER A 122 -2.44 18.77 8.65
C SER A 122 -3.38 17.72 9.23
N VAL A 123 -3.12 17.26 10.44
CA VAL A 123 -4.01 16.36 11.18
C VAL A 123 -5.42 16.95 11.35
N LYS A 124 -5.59 18.28 11.31
CA LYS A 124 -6.91 18.94 11.39
C LYS A 124 -7.80 18.68 10.16
N ASP A 125 -7.19 18.25 9.04
CA ASP A 125 -7.90 17.91 7.81
C ASP A 125 -8.47 16.48 7.85
N VAL A 126 -8.23 15.76 8.93
CA VAL A 126 -8.66 14.37 9.11
C VAL A 126 -9.80 14.31 10.12
N ASN A 127 -10.96 13.83 9.66
CA ASN A 127 -12.09 13.48 10.49
C ASN A 127 -12.32 11.96 10.37
N ALA A 128 -11.97 11.23 11.40
CA ALA A 128 -12.10 9.77 11.39
C ALA A 128 -13.57 9.29 11.47
N GLU A 129 -14.48 10.11 12.01
CA GLU A 129 -15.92 9.79 12.10
C GLU A 129 -16.62 9.97 10.76
N CYS A 130 -16.17 10.94 9.95
CA CYS A 130 -16.70 11.25 8.63
C CYS A 130 -15.56 11.39 7.61
N PRO A 131 -14.88 10.30 7.23
CA PRO A 131 -13.70 10.37 6.37
C PRO A 131 -13.96 10.99 4.98
N GLN A 132 -15.19 10.84 4.46
CA GLN A 132 -15.59 11.44 3.18
C GLN A 132 -15.49 12.97 3.19
N ASP A 133 -15.60 13.60 4.37
CA ASP A 133 -15.57 15.05 4.53
C ASP A 133 -14.14 15.60 4.70
N ASN A 134 -13.14 14.72 4.74
CA ASN A 134 -11.75 15.15 4.84
C ASN A 134 -11.35 16.06 3.67
N ALA A 135 -10.56 17.09 3.96
CA ALA A 135 -10.08 18.03 2.97
C ALA A 135 -9.26 17.31 1.86
N ASP A 136 -9.21 17.92 0.67
CA ASP A 136 -8.40 17.43 -0.44
C ASP A 136 -6.92 17.85 -0.28
N THR A 137 -6.33 17.37 0.78
CA THR A 137 -4.91 17.50 1.11
C THR A 137 -4.29 16.12 1.25
N PHE A 138 -2.95 16.02 1.30
CA PHE A 138 -2.29 14.73 1.54
C PHE A 138 -2.80 14.06 2.83
N PHE A 139 -2.81 14.81 3.96
CA PHE A 139 -3.33 14.29 5.23
C PHE A 139 -4.79 13.86 5.13
N GLY A 140 -5.64 14.66 4.50
CA GLY A 140 -7.06 14.34 4.33
C GLY A 140 -7.28 13.07 3.49
N ASN A 141 -6.57 12.93 2.38
CA ASN A 141 -6.65 11.75 1.52
C ASN A 141 -6.07 10.50 2.18
N MET A 142 -4.95 10.63 2.92
CA MET A 142 -4.43 9.53 3.75
C MET A 142 -5.45 9.09 4.80
N GLY A 143 -6.13 10.03 5.46
CA GLY A 143 -7.22 9.71 6.38
C GLY A 143 -8.36 8.94 5.71
N LYS A 144 -8.74 9.30 4.48
CA LYS A 144 -9.73 8.54 3.70
C LYS A 144 -9.27 7.11 3.41
N ILE A 145 -8.00 6.93 3.00
CA ILE A 145 -7.43 5.61 2.71
C ILE A 145 -7.45 4.72 3.97
N ILE A 146 -7.03 5.26 5.12
CA ILE A 146 -6.93 4.50 6.38
C ILE A 146 -8.31 4.09 6.90
N CYS A 147 -9.34 4.90 6.67
CA CYS A 147 -10.70 4.64 7.16
C CYS A 147 -11.58 3.84 6.18
N LYS A 148 -11.08 3.50 4.98
CA LYS A 148 -11.82 2.72 3.99
C LYS A 148 -11.78 1.21 4.29
#